data_34c02cccb73c2474a7b330d05d0a9568
#
_entry.id   34c02cccb73c2474a7b330d05d0a9568
#
_cell.length_a   1.000
_cell.length_b   1.000
_cell.length_c   1.000
_cell.angle_alpha   90.00
_cell.angle_beta   90.00
_cell.angle_gamma   90.00
#
_symmetry.space_group_name_H-M   'P 1'
#
loop_
_entity.id
_entity.type
_entity.pdbx_description
1 polymer ?
#
loop_
_entity_poly.entity_id
_entity_poly.type
_entity_poly.pdbx_seq_one_letter_code
_entity_poly.pdbx_strand_id
1 'polypeptide(L)'
;MSKAKLDPGAGVRGAIRGAASHLVLAVVCLSAGAGLAWTVGRRPALDAVTTHGEWVYLRQPGSPDSVRAYGAYPERKDKAPGVIVIHEIFGLTDWEPTVVDRLAKSGYVAIVPDLLSSRFGRSPADPDSGRKLVAQLEPARVTGDLNAAFAYLDSLPAVRKGDIGVIGFCWGGTQSFRYATDNPDLRAAVVCYGQPPDSAALARIRAPILGVYAENDARTDASLPDVAARLKALGKAFTYEIYPGTGHGFLKPGRQGSDGPQVERAWGNILAFFKDKLGG
;
A
#
# COMPACT_ATOMS: atom_id res chain seq x y z
N MET A 1 3.03 -27.70 -61.43
CA MET A 1 4.11 -28.56 -61.96
C MET A 1 5.18 -28.53 -60.89
N SER A 2 5.56 -29.47 -60.23
CA SER A 2 5.86 -30.88 -60.19
C SER A 2 6.45 -31.12 -58.80
N LYS A 3 5.89 -31.89 -57.90
CA LYS A 3 6.10 -33.32 -57.58
C LYS A 3 7.61 -33.62 -57.54
N ALA A 4 8.19 -34.24 -56.51
CA ALA A 4 7.90 -35.48 -55.79
C ALA A 4 8.93 -35.63 -54.68
N LYS A 5 8.70 -36.22 -53.60
CA LYS A 5 8.48 -37.62 -53.19
C LYS A 5 9.68 -38.30 -52.54
N LEU A 6 9.48 -38.70 -51.28
CA LEU A 6 9.68 -40.04 -50.62
C LEU A 6 11.11 -40.51 -50.37
N ASP A 7 11.50 -40.67 -49.10
CA ASP A 7 11.44 -41.90 -48.24
C ASP A 7 12.16 -43.14 -48.76
N PRO A 8 12.53 -44.18 -48.01
CA PRO A 8 12.76 -44.46 -46.55
C PRO A 8 13.96 -45.44 -46.29
N GLY A 9 14.07 -45.91 -45.08
CA GLY A 9 14.66 -47.21 -44.80
C GLY A 9 15.60 -47.24 -43.61
N ALA A 10 15.09 -47.75 -42.51
CA ALA A 10 15.31 -49.09 -41.95
C ALA A 10 16.78 -49.40 -41.56
N GLY A 11 17.09 -49.77 -40.39
CA GLY A 11 16.59 -50.69 -39.43
C GLY A 11 17.76 -51.34 -38.70
N VAL A 12 17.44 -52.02 -37.63
CA VAL A 12 18.10 -53.20 -37.04
C VAL A 12 18.79 -53.02 -35.67
N ARG A 13 18.10 -53.44 -34.68
CA ARG A 13 18.31 -54.27 -33.47
C ARG A 13 19.73 -54.70 -33.13
N GLY A 14 20.02 -54.66 -31.82
CA GLY A 14 21.09 -55.43 -31.18
C GLY A 14 21.05 -55.28 -29.66
N ALA A 15 20.38 -56.17 -28.99
CA ALA A 15 20.49 -56.40 -27.56
C ALA A 15 21.73 -57.22 -27.23
N ILE A 16 22.41 -56.98 -26.12
CA ILE A 16 23.05 -58.01 -25.30
C ILE A 16 23.26 -57.49 -23.86
N ARG A 17 22.93 -58.39 -22.92
CA ARG A 17 23.05 -58.38 -21.46
C ARG A 17 24.50 -58.38 -20.99
N GLY A 18 24.78 -57.84 -19.82
CA GLY A 18 26.00 -58.10 -19.07
C GLY A 18 25.90 -57.55 -17.64
N ALA A 19 25.55 -58.41 -16.71
CA ALA A 19 25.64 -58.19 -15.28
C ALA A 19 27.09 -58.30 -14.82
N ALA A 20 27.57 -57.37 -14.03
CA ALA A 20 28.79 -57.55 -13.22
C ALA A 20 28.62 -56.82 -11.89
N SER A 21 28.47 -57.58 -10.85
CA SER A 21 28.55 -57.19 -9.45
C SER A 21 29.98 -56.77 -9.09
N HIS A 22 30.15 -55.61 -8.54
CA HIS A 22 31.33 -55.27 -7.78
C HIS A 22 30.98 -54.74 -6.39
N LEU A 23 31.34 -55.55 -5.45
CA LEU A 23 31.43 -55.34 -4.01
C LEU A 23 32.44 -54.18 -3.76
N VAL A 24 32.01 -53.10 -3.13
CA VAL A 24 32.91 -52.05 -2.65
C VAL A 24 32.74 -51.91 -1.15
N LEU A 25 33.87 -52.16 -0.51
CA LEU A 25 34.18 -52.07 0.89
C LEU A 25 33.77 -50.72 1.49
N ALA A 26 33.00 -50.74 2.56
CA ALA A 26 32.74 -49.57 3.37
C ALA A 26 33.95 -49.31 4.28
N VAL A 27 34.63 -48.21 4.05
CA VAL A 27 35.59 -47.65 5.01
C VAL A 27 34.79 -46.65 5.89
N VAL A 28 34.59 -47.02 7.14
CA VAL A 28 34.04 -46.14 8.17
C VAL A 28 35.16 -45.24 8.68
N CYS A 29 35.17 -43.98 8.24
CA CYS A 29 35.96 -42.95 8.89
C CYS A 29 35.04 -42.26 9.95
N LEU A 30 35.24 -42.59 11.22
CA LEU A 30 34.75 -41.84 12.33
C LEU A 30 35.56 -40.52 12.44
N SER A 31 35.02 -39.42 11.94
CA SER A 31 35.47 -38.08 12.29
C SER A 31 34.46 -37.44 13.22
N ALA A 32 34.87 -37.25 14.48
CA ALA A 32 34.15 -36.45 15.45
C ALA A 32 34.19 -34.99 15.01
N GLY A 33 33.14 -34.57 14.28
CA GLY A 33 32.85 -33.18 13.94
C GLY A 33 31.78 -32.63 14.85
N ALA A 34 32.17 -31.71 15.75
CA ALA A 34 31.21 -30.91 16.54
C ALA A 34 30.32 -30.10 15.57
N GLY A 35 29.18 -30.63 15.21
CA GLY A 35 28.18 -29.93 14.42
C GLY A 35 27.56 -28.79 15.26
N LEU A 36 27.95 -27.54 15.00
CA LEU A 36 27.17 -26.41 15.39
C LEU A 36 25.81 -26.55 14.67
N ALA A 37 24.80 -27.04 15.39
CA ALA A 37 23.43 -26.96 14.94
C ALA A 37 23.02 -25.47 14.91
N TRP A 38 23.01 -24.88 13.71
CA TRP A 38 22.30 -23.62 13.47
C TRP A 38 20.83 -23.91 13.72
N THR A 39 20.35 -23.58 14.92
CA THR A 39 18.93 -23.44 15.14
C THR A 39 18.47 -22.27 14.27
N VAL A 40 17.92 -22.59 13.12
CA VAL A 40 17.09 -21.65 12.39
C VAL A 40 15.94 -21.30 13.34
N GLY A 41 16.10 -20.19 14.03
CA GLY A 41 15.04 -19.67 14.90
C GLY A 41 13.79 -19.57 14.04
N ARG A 42 12.80 -20.42 14.33
CA ARG A 42 11.44 -20.20 13.83
C ARG A 42 11.11 -18.77 14.23
N ARG A 43 11.00 -17.86 13.23
CA ARG A 43 10.33 -16.60 13.42
C ARG A 43 8.99 -16.98 14.06
N PRO A 44 8.61 -16.39 15.21
CA PRO A 44 7.27 -16.60 15.72
C PRO A 44 6.33 -16.28 14.55
N ALA A 45 5.46 -17.22 14.21
CA ALA A 45 4.32 -16.91 13.35
C ALA A 45 3.70 -15.68 14.00
N LEU A 46 3.66 -14.56 13.29
CA LEU A 46 2.85 -13.43 13.69
C LEU A 46 1.46 -14.04 13.85
N ASP A 47 1.00 -14.18 15.08
CA ASP A 47 -0.37 -14.62 15.35
C ASP A 47 -1.23 -13.76 14.44
N ALA A 48 -2.01 -14.42 13.57
CA ALA A 48 -2.81 -13.71 12.59
C ALA A 48 -3.72 -12.76 13.35
N VAL A 49 -3.41 -11.46 13.32
CA VAL A 49 -4.21 -10.45 14.00
C VAL A 49 -5.60 -10.53 13.40
N THR A 50 -6.56 -10.97 14.20
CA THR A 50 -7.96 -10.98 13.80
C THR A 50 -8.39 -9.53 13.62
N THR A 51 -9.14 -9.25 12.58
CA THR A 51 -9.63 -7.90 12.28
C THR A 51 -11.15 -7.93 12.20
N HIS A 52 -11.77 -6.83 12.64
CA HIS A 52 -13.20 -6.58 12.48
C HIS A 52 -13.40 -5.40 11.55
N GLY A 53 -14.21 -5.57 10.50
CA GLY A 53 -14.51 -4.53 9.52
C GLY A 53 -15.99 -4.16 9.52
N GLU A 54 -16.30 -2.86 9.43
CA GLU A 54 -17.67 -2.36 9.40
C GLU A 54 -17.84 -1.11 8.53
N TRP A 55 -19.07 -0.86 8.10
CA TRP A 55 -19.45 0.38 7.45
C TRP A 55 -20.02 1.36 8.48
N VAL A 56 -19.52 2.60 8.44
CA VAL A 56 -19.92 3.68 9.34
C VAL A 56 -20.27 4.94 8.54
N TYR A 57 -20.99 5.86 9.19
CA TYR A 57 -21.27 7.19 8.65
C TYR A 57 -20.60 8.25 9.52
N LEU A 58 -19.69 9.00 8.92
CA LEU A 58 -18.94 10.07 9.56
C LEU A 58 -19.72 11.37 9.43
N ARG A 59 -19.85 12.12 10.52
CA ARG A 59 -20.52 13.42 10.51
C ARG A 59 -19.49 14.53 10.42
N GLN A 60 -19.70 15.46 9.50
CA GLN A 60 -18.94 16.70 9.49
C GLN A 60 -19.47 17.63 10.58
N PRO A 61 -18.61 18.17 11.48
CA PRO A 61 -19.05 19.18 12.44
C PRO A 61 -19.67 20.39 11.74
N GLY A 62 -20.89 20.74 12.12
CA GLY A 62 -21.59 21.90 11.56
C GLY A 62 -22.24 21.70 10.18
N SER A 63 -22.22 20.47 9.62
CA SER A 63 -22.89 20.12 8.37
C SER A 63 -23.96 19.05 8.59
N PRO A 64 -25.07 19.05 7.85
CA PRO A 64 -26.03 17.95 7.81
C PRO A 64 -25.47 16.74 7.05
N ASP A 65 -24.38 16.93 6.29
CA ASP A 65 -23.80 15.90 5.43
C ASP A 65 -23.12 14.81 6.27
N SER A 66 -23.21 13.58 5.79
CA SER A 66 -22.49 12.44 6.32
C SER A 66 -21.67 11.77 5.22
N VAL A 67 -20.52 11.25 5.60
CA VAL A 67 -19.62 10.51 4.70
C VAL A 67 -19.70 9.04 5.05
N ARG A 68 -20.08 8.19 4.11
CA ARG A 68 -20.02 6.74 4.26
C ARG A 68 -18.54 6.31 4.26
N ALA A 69 -18.16 5.44 5.17
CA ALA A 69 -16.78 4.95 5.24
C ALA A 69 -16.74 3.48 5.62
N TYR A 70 -15.71 2.76 5.15
CA TYR A 70 -15.38 1.44 5.64
C TYR A 70 -14.22 1.55 6.62
N GLY A 71 -14.40 1.01 7.83
CA GLY A 71 -13.37 0.95 8.87
C GLY A 71 -13.02 -0.48 9.22
N ALA A 72 -11.76 -0.73 9.61
CA ALA A 72 -11.35 -1.99 10.18
C ALA A 72 -10.44 -1.77 11.39
N TYR A 73 -10.58 -2.66 12.36
CA TYR A 73 -9.96 -2.60 13.68
C TYR A 73 -9.13 -3.85 13.92
N PRO A 74 -7.91 -3.73 14.47
CA PRO A 74 -7.19 -4.88 15.00
C PRO A 74 -7.86 -5.34 16.29
N GLU A 75 -8.10 -6.64 16.46
CA GLU A 75 -8.55 -7.18 17.73
C GLU A 75 -7.38 -7.21 18.73
N ARG A 76 -7.24 -6.14 19.47
CA ARG A 76 -6.21 -5.97 20.52
C ARG A 76 -6.76 -5.23 21.74
N LYS A 77 -6.13 -5.45 22.89
CA LYS A 77 -6.52 -4.79 24.15
C LYS A 77 -6.06 -3.34 24.23
N ASP A 78 -4.89 -3.06 23.63
CA ASP A 78 -4.27 -1.74 23.71
C ASP A 78 -4.78 -0.85 22.59
N LYS A 79 -4.78 0.47 22.86
CA LYS A 79 -5.11 1.47 21.84
C LYS A 79 -4.12 1.42 20.67
N ALA A 80 -4.63 1.52 19.47
CA ALA A 80 -3.86 1.55 18.23
C ALA A 80 -3.78 2.97 17.64
N PRO A 81 -2.79 3.28 16.79
CA PRO A 81 -2.83 4.51 15.99
C PRO A 81 -3.89 4.41 14.89
N GLY A 82 -4.39 5.56 14.44
CA GLY A 82 -5.37 5.68 13.38
C GLY A 82 -4.73 5.95 12.01
N VAL A 83 -5.31 5.41 10.93
CA VAL A 83 -4.89 5.72 9.55
C VAL A 83 -6.10 5.97 8.66
N ILE A 84 -6.11 7.13 8.01
CA ILE A 84 -7.09 7.46 6.97
C ILE A 84 -6.54 7.01 5.62
N VAL A 85 -7.32 6.24 4.87
CA VAL A 85 -7.01 5.81 3.51
C VAL A 85 -7.79 6.68 2.53
N ILE A 86 -7.15 7.20 1.49
CA ILE A 86 -7.81 8.00 0.46
C ILE A 86 -7.79 7.23 -0.85
N HIS A 87 -8.99 6.99 -1.40
CA HIS A 87 -9.21 6.22 -2.63
C HIS A 87 -8.66 6.89 -3.89
N GLU A 88 -8.55 6.11 -4.96
CA GLU A 88 -8.11 6.58 -6.28
C GLU A 88 -9.18 7.45 -6.99
N ILE A 89 -8.86 7.84 -8.23
CA ILE A 89 -9.73 8.68 -9.09
C ILE A 89 -11.07 8.01 -9.46
N PHE A 90 -11.24 6.73 -9.16
CA PHE A 90 -12.45 5.98 -9.47
C PHE A 90 -13.53 6.04 -8.36
N GLY A 91 -13.26 6.75 -7.26
CA GLY A 91 -14.04 6.66 -6.04
C GLY A 91 -13.64 5.44 -5.21
N LEU A 92 -14.43 5.12 -4.19
CA LEU A 92 -14.24 3.94 -3.37
C LEU A 92 -14.61 2.68 -4.18
N THR A 93 -13.63 1.81 -4.41
CA THR A 93 -13.78 0.51 -5.09
C THR A 93 -13.60 -0.64 -4.10
N ASP A 94 -13.70 -1.90 -4.56
CA ASP A 94 -13.47 -3.07 -3.70
C ASP A 94 -12.01 -3.21 -3.24
N TRP A 95 -11.08 -2.46 -3.82
CA TRP A 95 -9.66 -2.54 -3.46
C TRP A 95 -9.32 -1.80 -2.17
N GLU A 96 -9.84 -0.60 -1.97
CA GLU A 96 -9.47 0.22 -0.81
C GLU A 96 -9.87 -0.43 0.52
N PRO A 97 -11.01 -1.14 0.67
CA PRO A 97 -11.26 -1.98 1.85
C PRO A 97 -10.16 -3.00 2.13
N THR A 98 -9.55 -3.61 1.10
CA THR A 98 -8.43 -4.55 1.31
C THR A 98 -7.18 -3.87 1.85
N VAL A 99 -6.97 -2.59 1.50
CA VAL A 99 -5.89 -1.75 2.07
C VAL A 99 -6.17 -1.46 3.55
N VAL A 100 -7.41 -1.12 3.88
CA VAL A 100 -7.86 -0.90 5.27
C VAL A 100 -7.65 -2.16 6.11
N ASP A 101 -8.04 -3.33 5.60
CA ASP A 101 -7.83 -4.62 6.26
C ASP A 101 -6.33 -4.95 6.44
N ARG A 102 -5.49 -4.62 5.44
CA ARG A 102 -4.04 -4.79 5.54
C ARG A 102 -3.44 -3.94 6.66
N LEU A 103 -3.87 -2.69 6.78
CA LEU A 103 -3.44 -1.80 7.86
C LEU A 103 -3.93 -2.30 9.21
N ALA A 104 -5.18 -2.76 9.32
CA ALA A 104 -5.72 -3.33 10.54
C ALA A 104 -4.94 -4.58 10.98
N LYS A 105 -4.63 -5.49 10.06
CA LYS A 105 -3.74 -6.64 10.33
C LYS A 105 -2.34 -6.23 10.77
N SER A 106 -1.91 -5.02 10.42
CA SER A 106 -0.62 -4.45 10.84
C SER A 106 -0.71 -3.65 12.14
N GLY A 107 -1.87 -3.65 12.82
CA GLY A 107 -2.05 -3.07 14.15
C GLY A 107 -2.58 -1.64 14.18
N TYR A 108 -3.12 -1.12 13.07
CA TYR A 108 -3.73 0.20 12.97
C TYR A 108 -5.25 0.12 12.95
N VAL A 109 -5.94 1.09 13.55
CA VAL A 109 -7.35 1.33 13.22
C VAL A 109 -7.38 2.13 11.93
N ALA A 110 -7.89 1.53 10.86
CA ALA A 110 -7.88 2.17 9.56
C ALA A 110 -9.29 2.44 9.03
N ILE A 111 -9.46 3.54 8.28
CA ILE A 111 -10.74 3.92 7.70
C ILE A 111 -10.55 4.48 6.29
N VAL A 112 -11.45 4.13 5.36
CA VAL A 112 -11.52 4.74 4.04
C VAL A 112 -12.88 5.41 3.85
N PRO A 113 -12.95 6.76 3.84
CA PRO A 113 -14.16 7.47 3.49
C PRO A 113 -14.46 7.35 1.99
N ASP A 114 -15.71 7.10 1.64
CA ASP A 114 -16.23 7.26 0.29
C ASP A 114 -16.47 8.74 0.04
N LEU A 115 -15.47 9.44 -0.48
CA LEU A 115 -15.50 10.90 -0.68
C LEU A 115 -16.55 11.36 -1.72
N LEU A 116 -17.18 10.42 -2.45
CA LEU A 116 -18.31 10.72 -3.32
C LEU A 116 -19.64 10.68 -2.55
N SER A 117 -19.66 10.00 -1.39
CA SER A 117 -20.93 9.70 -0.69
C SER A 117 -21.62 10.92 -0.12
N SER A 118 -20.86 11.91 0.37
CA SER A 118 -21.43 13.14 0.95
C SER A 118 -22.17 14.02 -0.08
N ARG A 119 -21.88 13.85 -1.38
CA ARG A 119 -22.51 14.63 -2.45
C ARG A 119 -23.39 13.80 -3.38
N PHE A 120 -22.97 12.57 -3.67
CA PHE A 120 -23.58 11.72 -4.70
C PHE A 120 -24.18 10.42 -4.12
N GLY A 121 -24.19 10.26 -2.79
CA GLY A 121 -24.74 9.12 -2.09
C GLY A 121 -23.75 7.95 -1.94
N ARG A 122 -23.01 7.59 -2.98
CA ARG A 122 -21.94 6.59 -2.96
C ARG A 122 -21.10 6.61 -4.23
N SER A 123 -19.93 6.00 -4.18
CA SER A 123 -19.15 5.71 -5.38
C SER A 123 -19.89 4.74 -6.29
N PRO A 124 -19.94 5.00 -7.60
CA PRO A 124 -20.55 4.08 -8.58
C PRO A 124 -19.65 2.88 -8.82
N ALA A 125 -20.25 1.75 -9.23
CA ALA A 125 -19.49 0.55 -9.59
C ALA A 125 -18.71 0.73 -10.91
N ASP A 126 -19.19 1.59 -11.81
CA ASP A 126 -18.53 1.90 -13.07
C ASP A 126 -17.36 2.90 -12.85
N PRO A 127 -16.11 2.51 -13.17
CA PRO A 127 -14.93 3.36 -12.93
C PRO A 127 -14.95 4.69 -13.69
N ASP A 128 -15.51 4.72 -14.89
CA ASP A 128 -15.57 5.96 -15.70
C ASP A 128 -16.57 6.96 -15.11
N SER A 129 -17.69 6.47 -14.60
CA SER A 129 -18.62 7.29 -13.81
C SER A 129 -17.95 7.80 -12.53
N GLY A 130 -17.22 6.95 -11.82
CA GLY A 130 -16.46 7.35 -10.63
C GLY A 130 -15.48 8.49 -10.93
N ARG A 131 -14.72 8.36 -12.01
CA ARG A 131 -13.77 9.40 -12.47
C ARG A 131 -14.46 10.74 -12.76
N LYS A 132 -15.61 10.71 -13.43
CA LYS A 132 -16.40 11.92 -13.75
C LYS A 132 -16.90 12.61 -12.49
N LEU A 133 -17.31 11.84 -11.47
CA LEU A 133 -17.81 12.40 -10.20
C LEU A 133 -16.65 12.91 -9.32
N VAL A 134 -15.54 12.22 -9.25
CA VAL A 134 -14.33 12.68 -8.52
C VAL A 134 -13.83 14.01 -9.09
N ALA A 135 -13.88 14.19 -10.41
CA ALA A 135 -13.50 15.46 -11.05
C ALA A 135 -14.40 16.65 -10.69
N GLN A 136 -15.57 16.40 -10.09
CA GLN A 136 -16.52 17.43 -9.64
C GLN A 136 -16.42 17.74 -8.13
N LEU A 137 -15.50 17.05 -7.42
CA LEU A 137 -15.30 17.29 -6.00
C LEU A 137 -14.52 18.58 -5.79
N GLU A 138 -15.15 19.49 -5.04
CA GLU A 138 -14.50 20.72 -4.59
C GLU A 138 -13.42 20.42 -3.53
N PRO A 139 -12.24 21.02 -3.63
CA PRO A 139 -11.16 20.82 -2.67
C PRO A 139 -11.56 21.00 -1.20
N ALA A 140 -12.36 22.00 -0.90
CA ALA A 140 -12.82 22.26 0.46
C ALA A 140 -13.72 21.13 1.01
N ARG A 141 -14.57 20.54 0.14
CA ARG A 141 -15.39 19.39 0.51
C ARG A 141 -14.53 18.17 0.85
N VAL A 142 -13.56 17.86 0.00
CA VAL A 142 -12.61 16.76 0.28
C VAL A 142 -11.93 16.95 1.62
N THR A 143 -11.43 18.16 1.90
CA THR A 143 -10.82 18.48 3.21
C THR A 143 -11.83 18.31 4.35
N GLY A 144 -13.08 18.75 4.18
CA GLY A 144 -14.15 18.58 5.19
C GLY A 144 -14.45 17.10 5.47
N ASP A 145 -14.57 16.28 4.44
CA ASP A 145 -14.81 14.83 4.57
C ASP A 145 -13.62 14.12 5.26
N LEU A 146 -12.38 14.51 4.93
CA LEU A 146 -11.18 13.98 5.60
C LEU A 146 -11.08 14.44 7.06
N ASN A 147 -11.51 15.68 7.38
CA ASN A 147 -11.59 16.16 8.77
C ASN A 147 -12.64 15.38 9.56
N ALA A 148 -13.77 15.00 8.95
CA ALA A 148 -14.75 14.12 9.58
C ALA A 148 -14.16 12.74 9.89
N ALA A 149 -13.35 12.17 8.97
CA ALA A 149 -12.65 10.91 9.21
C ALA A 149 -11.60 11.04 10.31
N PHE A 150 -10.85 12.14 10.34
CA PHE A 150 -9.88 12.43 11.40
C PHE A 150 -10.55 12.52 12.76
N ALA A 151 -11.60 13.34 12.88
CA ALA A 151 -12.35 13.54 14.12
C ALA A 151 -13.00 12.24 14.61
N TYR A 152 -13.52 11.43 13.71
CA TYR A 152 -14.05 10.11 14.03
C TYR A 152 -12.98 9.21 14.65
N LEU A 153 -11.84 9.03 13.99
CA LEU A 153 -10.74 8.23 14.51
C LEU A 153 -10.25 8.75 15.88
N ASP A 154 -10.08 10.07 16.02
CA ASP A 154 -9.62 10.71 17.27
C ASP A 154 -10.61 10.53 18.43
N SER A 155 -11.89 10.32 18.12
CA SER A 155 -12.95 10.09 19.11
C SER A 155 -13.06 8.64 19.59
N LEU A 156 -12.51 7.68 18.83
CA LEU A 156 -12.65 6.25 19.13
C LEU A 156 -11.85 5.86 20.40
N PRO A 157 -12.45 5.14 21.35
CA PRO A 157 -11.74 4.63 22.51
C PRO A 157 -10.57 3.70 22.18
N ALA A 158 -10.64 3.01 21.02
CA ALA A 158 -9.60 2.09 20.53
C ALA A 158 -8.42 2.82 19.88
N VAL A 159 -8.53 4.13 19.60
CA VAL A 159 -7.48 4.91 18.94
C VAL A 159 -6.68 5.71 19.98
N ARG A 160 -5.36 5.77 19.81
CA ARG A 160 -4.52 6.69 20.57
C ARG A 160 -4.73 8.10 20.03
N LYS A 161 -5.23 8.96 20.90
CA LYS A 161 -5.57 10.34 20.56
C LYS A 161 -4.38 11.09 19.97
N GLY A 162 -4.59 11.74 18.83
CA GLY A 162 -3.56 12.49 18.13
C GLY A 162 -2.56 11.65 17.32
N ASP A 163 -2.57 10.32 17.42
CA ASP A 163 -1.69 9.45 16.64
C ASP A 163 -2.39 9.00 15.35
N ILE A 164 -2.69 9.95 14.47
CA ILE A 164 -3.43 9.71 13.23
C ILE A 164 -2.58 10.08 12.03
N GLY A 165 -2.46 9.13 11.08
CA GLY A 165 -1.81 9.30 9.80
C GLY A 165 -2.81 9.24 8.63
N VAL A 166 -2.31 9.56 7.45
CA VAL A 166 -3.05 9.44 6.19
C VAL A 166 -2.20 8.72 5.14
N ILE A 167 -2.84 7.92 4.30
CA ILE A 167 -2.27 7.34 3.09
C ILE A 167 -3.24 7.53 1.94
N GLY A 168 -2.74 7.90 0.77
CA GLY A 168 -3.59 8.03 -0.41
C GLY A 168 -2.89 7.53 -1.67
N PHE A 169 -3.70 7.13 -2.65
CA PHE A 169 -3.24 6.47 -3.87
C PHE A 169 -3.68 7.25 -5.11
N CYS A 170 -2.79 7.50 -6.07
CA CYS A 170 -3.08 8.23 -7.30
C CYS A 170 -3.67 9.63 -7.02
N TRP A 171 -4.90 9.89 -7.39
CA TRP A 171 -5.63 11.10 -7.00
C TRP A 171 -5.67 11.24 -5.46
N GLY A 172 -5.94 10.15 -4.76
CA GLY A 172 -5.89 10.13 -3.29
C GLY A 172 -4.49 10.42 -2.74
N GLY A 173 -3.42 10.05 -3.45
CA GLY A 173 -2.06 10.44 -3.11
C GLY A 173 -1.87 11.95 -3.17
N THR A 174 -2.40 12.60 -4.21
CA THR A 174 -2.45 14.07 -4.31
C THR A 174 -3.25 14.67 -3.15
N GLN A 175 -4.39 14.07 -2.79
CA GLN A 175 -5.20 14.53 -1.65
C GLN A 175 -4.49 14.31 -0.31
N SER A 176 -3.75 13.21 -0.12
CA SER A 176 -2.94 12.97 1.07
C SER A 176 -1.88 14.06 1.25
N PHE A 177 -1.18 14.40 0.17
CA PHE A 177 -0.19 15.47 0.18
C PHE A 177 -0.81 16.84 0.51
N ARG A 178 -1.96 17.14 -0.11
CA ARG A 178 -2.70 18.37 0.16
C ARG A 178 -3.24 18.41 1.59
N TYR A 179 -3.80 17.31 2.08
CA TYR A 179 -4.34 17.23 3.43
C TYR A 179 -3.27 17.47 4.50
N ALA A 180 -2.01 17.07 4.25
CA ALA A 180 -0.88 17.42 5.11
C ALA A 180 -0.61 18.94 5.18
N THR A 181 -1.09 19.74 4.21
CA THR A 181 -1.04 21.20 4.28
C THR A 181 -2.24 21.82 5.00
N ASP A 182 -3.37 21.08 5.06
CA ASP A 182 -4.65 21.57 5.55
C ASP A 182 -4.92 21.17 7.01
N ASN A 183 -4.36 20.02 7.45
CA ASN A 183 -4.52 19.53 8.81
C ASN A 183 -3.19 19.55 9.59
N PRO A 184 -3.00 20.53 10.50
CA PRO A 184 -1.77 20.67 11.28
C PRO A 184 -1.60 19.59 12.38
N ASP A 185 -2.67 18.85 12.73
CA ASP A 185 -2.66 17.83 13.78
C ASP A 185 -2.32 16.44 13.23
N LEU A 186 -2.17 16.31 11.90
CA LEU A 186 -1.77 15.07 11.27
C LEU A 186 -0.33 14.68 11.68
N ARG A 187 -0.15 13.42 12.10
CA ARG A 187 1.15 12.92 12.59
C ARG A 187 2.04 12.34 11.50
N ALA A 188 1.45 11.84 10.40
CA ALA A 188 2.19 11.25 9.28
C ALA A 188 1.35 11.28 8.01
N ALA A 189 2.01 11.45 6.85
CA ALA A 189 1.34 11.33 5.56
C ALA A 189 2.15 10.43 4.62
N VAL A 190 1.46 9.51 3.93
CA VAL A 190 2.02 8.69 2.87
C VAL A 190 1.37 9.07 1.55
N VAL A 191 2.19 9.40 0.57
CA VAL A 191 1.79 9.84 -0.76
C VAL A 191 2.20 8.77 -1.77
N CYS A 192 1.23 7.97 -2.24
CA CYS A 192 1.49 6.97 -3.26
C CYS A 192 1.19 7.56 -4.65
N TYR A 193 2.24 7.74 -5.46
CA TYR A 193 2.19 8.26 -6.84
C TYR A 193 1.22 9.44 -7.02
N GLY A 194 1.22 10.37 -6.03
CA GLY A 194 0.41 11.58 -6.03
C GLY A 194 1.20 12.82 -6.41
N GLN A 195 0.51 13.82 -6.98
CA GLN A 195 1.11 15.13 -7.31
C GLN A 195 1.23 16.00 -6.06
N PRO A 196 2.25 16.87 -5.98
CA PRO A 196 2.39 17.82 -4.89
C PRO A 196 1.29 18.90 -4.96
N PRO A 197 0.93 19.53 -3.82
CA PRO A 197 0.11 20.72 -3.79
C PRO A 197 0.88 21.95 -4.31
N ASP A 198 0.19 23.07 -4.44
CA ASP A 198 0.81 24.33 -4.80
C ASP A 198 2.00 24.65 -3.89
N SER A 199 3.06 25.18 -4.48
CA SER A 199 4.31 25.41 -3.79
C SER A 199 4.20 26.36 -2.58
N ALA A 200 3.25 27.30 -2.60
CA ALA A 200 2.97 28.18 -1.47
C ALA A 200 2.35 27.43 -0.27
N ALA A 201 1.64 26.34 -0.53
CA ALA A 201 1.01 25.53 0.51
C ALA A 201 2.02 24.68 1.29
N LEU A 202 3.17 24.33 0.70
CA LEU A 202 4.17 23.45 1.29
C LEU A 202 4.68 23.94 2.66
N ALA A 203 4.72 25.26 2.87
CA ALA A 203 5.14 25.84 4.15
C ALA A 203 4.25 25.46 5.33
N ARG A 204 2.96 25.14 5.10
CA ARG A 204 2.01 24.78 6.15
C ARG A 204 2.17 23.34 6.66
N ILE A 205 2.85 22.47 5.92
CA ILE A 205 3.07 21.07 6.30
C ILE A 205 3.78 21.00 7.65
N ARG A 206 3.23 20.18 8.55
CA ARG A 206 3.84 19.85 9.85
C ARG A 206 4.19 18.36 9.95
N ALA A 207 3.34 17.50 9.39
CA ALA A 207 3.56 16.06 9.39
C ALA A 207 4.78 15.67 8.53
N PRO A 208 5.60 14.72 8.96
CA PRO A 208 6.54 14.06 8.07
C PRO A 208 5.80 13.34 6.94
N ILE A 209 6.41 13.31 5.76
CA ILE A 209 5.83 12.72 4.55
C ILE A 209 6.76 11.65 3.98
N LEU A 210 6.18 10.50 3.64
CA LEU A 210 6.79 9.47 2.81
C LEU A 210 6.14 9.46 1.44
N GLY A 211 6.95 9.65 0.38
CA GLY A 211 6.55 9.49 -1.00
C GLY A 211 6.88 8.08 -1.52
N VAL A 212 5.92 7.44 -2.19
CA VAL A 212 6.03 6.13 -2.83
C VAL A 212 5.72 6.31 -4.31
N TYR A 213 6.73 6.19 -5.17
CA TYR A 213 6.61 6.54 -6.59
C TYR A 213 7.05 5.39 -7.49
N ALA A 214 6.62 5.41 -8.74
CA ALA A 214 6.88 4.36 -9.71
C ALA A 214 7.87 4.84 -10.77
N GLU A 215 8.85 4.02 -11.15
CA GLU A 215 9.86 4.42 -12.15
C GLU A 215 9.25 4.82 -13.51
N ASN A 216 8.16 4.16 -13.92
CA ASN A 216 7.50 4.42 -15.19
C ASN A 216 6.28 5.36 -15.01
N ASP A 217 6.47 6.47 -14.29
CA ASP A 217 5.44 7.50 -14.08
C ASP A 217 6.04 8.91 -14.18
N ALA A 218 6.70 9.19 -15.30
CA ALA A 218 7.41 10.45 -15.53
C ALA A 218 6.55 11.70 -15.28
N ARG A 219 5.22 11.62 -15.47
CA ARG A 219 4.31 12.73 -15.20
C ARG A 219 4.25 13.08 -13.72
N THR A 220 4.31 12.09 -12.85
CA THR A 220 4.25 12.28 -11.39
C THR A 220 5.64 12.60 -10.85
N ASP A 221 6.67 11.95 -11.39
CA ASP A 221 8.03 12.02 -10.86
C ASP A 221 8.79 13.29 -11.24
N ALA A 222 8.42 13.93 -12.37
CA ALA A 222 9.14 15.11 -12.90
C ALA A 222 9.31 16.25 -11.89
N SER A 223 8.36 16.41 -10.97
CA SER A 223 8.38 17.48 -9.96
C SER A 223 9.07 17.10 -8.64
N LEU A 224 9.42 15.83 -8.43
CA LEU A 224 9.92 15.33 -7.14
C LEU A 224 11.23 15.99 -6.68
N PRO A 225 12.25 16.17 -7.55
CA PRO A 225 13.49 16.81 -7.13
C PRO A 225 13.27 18.25 -6.63
N ASP A 226 12.45 19.02 -7.33
CA ASP A 226 12.15 20.41 -6.97
C ASP A 226 11.34 20.51 -5.68
N VAL A 227 10.34 19.63 -5.52
CA VAL A 227 9.52 19.55 -4.30
C VAL A 227 10.38 19.14 -3.11
N ALA A 228 11.25 18.14 -3.27
CA ALA A 228 12.15 17.69 -2.20
C ALA A 228 13.13 18.82 -1.78
N ALA A 229 13.72 19.51 -2.75
CA ALA A 229 14.61 20.64 -2.48
C ALA A 229 13.88 21.76 -1.73
N ARG A 230 12.65 22.08 -2.15
CA ARG A 230 11.83 23.13 -1.52
C ARG A 230 11.40 22.75 -0.10
N LEU A 231 10.93 21.52 0.12
CA LEU A 231 10.55 21.04 1.45
C LEU A 231 11.77 21.01 2.39
N LYS A 232 12.94 20.60 1.89
CA LYS A 232 14.20 20.68 2.64
C LYS A 232 14.55 22.12 3.04
N ALA A 233 14.42 23.07 2.11
CA ALA A 233 14.67 24.49 2.38
C ALA A 233 13.70 25.06 3.43
N LEU A 234 12.47 24.55 3.49
CA LEU A 234 11.45 24.89 4.49
C LEU A 234 11.60 24.13 5.82
N GLY A 235 12.61 23.25 5.96
CA GLY A 235 12.82 22.44 7.15
C GLY A 235 11.75 21.37 7.35
N LYS A 236 11.06 20.93 6.27
CA LYS A 236 10.00 19.92 6.32
C LYS A 236 10.57 18.53 6.09
N ALA A 237 10.08 17.55 6.84
CA ALA A 237 10.50 16.16 6.71
C ALA A 237 9.75 15.50 5.52
N PHE A 238 10.46 15.33 4.41
CA PHE A 238 9.99 14.62 3.22
C PHE A 238 11.06 13.66 2.75
N THR A 239 10.68 12.39 2.64
CA THR A 239 11.48 11.34 2.01
C THR A 239 10.65 10.67 0.93
N TYR A 240 11.29 10.20 -0.13
CA TYR A 240 10.59 9.44 -1.16
C TYR A 240 11.48 8.35 -1.75
N GLU A 241 10.84 7.35 -2.30
CA GLU A 241 11.48 6.28 -3.04
C GLU A 241 10.76 6.04 -4.36
N ILE A 242 11.55 5.84 -5.43
CA ILE A 242 11.09 5.44 -6.75
C ILE A 242 11.37 3.95 -6.90
N TYR A 243 10.35 3.14 -7.18
CA TYR A 243 10.41 1.69 -7.21
C TYR A 243 10.68 1.19 -8.64
N PRO A 244 11.82 0.52 -8.89
CA PRO A 244 12.22 0.08 -10.23
C PRO A 244 11.24 -0.92 -10.85
N GLY A 245 11.02 -0.82 -12.17
CA GLY A 245 10.17 -1.72 -12.95
C GLY A 245 8.67 -1.54 -12.73
N THR A 246 8.25 -0.57 -11.89
CA THR A 246 6.84 -0.33 -11.60
C THR A 246 6.25 0.80 -12.43
N GLY A 247 4.94 0.81 -12.60
CA GLY A 247 4.16 1.88 -13.23
C GLY A 247 3.17 2.52 -12.27
N HIS A 248 2.52 3.59 -12.72
CA HIS A 248 1.51 4.29 -11.93
C HIS A 248 0.46 3.34 -11.35
N GLY A 249 0.22 3.41 -10.04
CA GLY A 249 -0.75 2.53 -9.37
C GLY A 249 -0.23 1.16 -8.99
N PHE A 250 1.07 0.89 -9.02
CA PHE A 250 1.65 -0.45 -8.85
C PHE A 250 1.29 -1.16 -7.54
N LEU A 251 0.81 -0.45 -6.52
CA LEU A 251 0.33 -1.07 -5.27
C LEU A 251 -1.04 -1.74 -5.43
N LYS A 252 -1.76 -1.47 -6.52
CA LYS A 252 -3.05 -2.07 -6.86
C LYS A 252 -2.87 -3.24 -7.83
N PRO A 253 -3.50 -4.40 -7.58
CA PRO A 253 -3.43 -5.55 -8.48
C PRO A 253 -3.80 -5.19 -9.93
N GLY A 254 -3.15 -5.83 -10.90
CA GLY A 254 -3.38 -5.60 -12.33
C GLY A 254 -2.72 -4.36 -12.91
N ARG A 255 -1.83 -3.70 -12.17
CA ARG A 255 -1.00 -2.59 -12.65
C ARG A 255 0.42 -3.06 -12.93
N GLN A 256 1.16 -2.30 -13.76
CA GLN A 256 2.55 -2.63 -14.07
C GLN A 256 3.40 -2.73 -12.81
N GLY A 257 4.00 -3.90 -12.58
CA GLY A 257 4.83 -4.19 -11.41
C GLY A 257 4.06 -4.60 -10.16
N SER A 258 2.71 -4.74 -10.24
CA SER A 258 1.87 -5.10 -9.09
C SER A 258 2.09 -6.53 -8.56
N ASP A 259 2.65 -7.42 -9.38
CA ASP A 259 2.95 -8.81 -9.01
C ASP A 259 4.42 -8.99 -8.61
N GLY A 260 5.19 -7.90 -8.59
CA GLY A 260 6.62 -7.93 -8.32
C GLY A 260 6.98 -7.70 -6.85
N PRO A 261 8.26 -7.95 -6.49
CA PRO A 261 8.75 -7.80 -5.11
C PRO A 261 8.71 -6.35 -4.61
N GLN A 262 8.59 -5.38 -5.50
CA GLN A 262 8.54 -3.96 -5.14
C GLN A 262 7.28 -3.60 -4.37
N VAL A 263 6.17 -4.32 -4.58
CA VAL A 263 4.93 -4.10 -3.82
C VAL A 263 5.14 -4.38 -2.33
N GLU A 264 5.72 -5.54 -2.01
CA GLU A 264 5.98 -5.88 -0.60
C GLU A 264 7.08 -5.00 0.02
N ARG A 265 8.08 -4.58 -0.77
CA ARG A 265 9.07 -3.61 -0.33
C ARG A 265 8.45 -2.26 -0.01
N ALA A 266 7.57 -1.75 -0.88
CA ALA A 266 6.87 -0.49 -0.67
C ALA A 266 5.96 -0.55 0.57
N TRP A 267 5.20 -1.62 0.74
CA TRP A 267 4.39 -1.84 1.94
C TRP A 267 5.24 -1.94 3.20
N GLY A 268 6.40 -2.63 3.12
CA GLY A 268 7.36 -2.68 4.22
C GLY A 268 7.82 -1.28 4.65
N ASN A 269 8.17 -0.43 3.69
CA ASN A 269 8.58 0.96 3.94
C ASN A 269 7.44 1.81 4.51
N ILE A 270 6.21 1.67 3.98
CA ILE A 270 5.00 2.35 4.48
C ILE A 270 4.74 1.98 5.95
N LEU A 271 4.74 0.69 6.26
CA LEU A 271 4.48 0.21 7.61
C LEU A 271 5.60 0.61 8.59
N ALA A 272 6.86 0.56 8.16
CA ALA A 272 7.99 1.03 8.96
C ALA A 272 7.90 2.53 9.25
N PHE A 273 7.50 3.34 8.25
CA PHE A 273 7.29 4.77 8.41
C PHE A 273 6.15 5.07 9.40
N PHE A 274 4.99 4.42 9.25
CA PHE A 274 3.89 4.60 10.19
C PHE A 274 4.27 4.15 11.61
N LYS A 275 4.99 3.04 11.74
CA LYS A 275 5.49 2.57 13.05
C LYS A 275 6.39 3.60 13.72
N ASP A 276 7.31 4.21 12.98
CA ASP A 276 8.23 5.24 13.49
C ASP A 276 7.48 6.52 13.89
N LYS A 277 6.49 6.95 13.10
CA LYS A 277 5.82 8.26 13.30
C LYS A 277 4.57 8.20 14.17
N LEU A 278 3.86 7.09 14.17
CA LEU A 278 2.62 6.91 14.94
C LEU A 278 2.83 6.01 16.18
N GLY A 279 3.94 5.28 16.25
CA GLY A 279 4.20 4.32 17.30
C GLY A 279 3.27 3.12 17.19
N GLY A 280 3.64 2.08 16.50
CA GLY A 280 2.88 0.82 16.32
C GLY A 280 3.41 -0.29 17.21
#